data_db33e7579f3ddca4b11c98528f6a31cc
#
_entry.id   db33e7579f3ddca4b11c98528f6a31cc
#
_cell.length_a   1.000
_cell.length_b   1.000
_cell.length_c   1.000
_cell.angle_alpha   90.00
_cell.angle_beta   90.00
_cell.angle_gamma   90.00
#
_symmetry.space_group_name_H-M   'P 1'
#
loop_
_entity.id
_entity.type
_entity.pdbx_description
1 polymer ?
#
loop_
_entity_poly.entity_id
_entity_poly.type
_entity_poly.pdbx_seq_one_letter_code
_entity_poly.pdbx_strand_id
1 'polypeptide(L)'
;CIIEKGTKKPETEQEKQETEKQGDTTTPLTNTTTTNTVSNTSVQAPEQQVITSTNPEDLSTAGRAYVWSVPAGIQDDTVNKIITAGDGSSYQYTSVIDVKATAYNRVEEGGLTTATGTTTKYGTIAVDPSVIPLGSKLYVVSDGGQSWSYGPGLAEDTGGLIKGNKIDLFFMTGEEATQFGVRSAKVYILKD
;
A
#
# COMPACT_ATOMS: atom_id res chain seq x y z
N CYS A 1 -31.46 -38.53 -35.82
CA CYS A 1 -30.86 -39.83 -35.47
C CYS A 1 -29.80 -39.54 -34.41
N ILE A 2 -30.06 -39.66 -33.10
CA ILE A 2 -30.05 -40.92 -32.30
C ILE A 2 -28.60 -41.42 -32.18
N ILE A 3 -28.02 -41.46 -31.04
CA ILE A 3 -27.99 -42.18 -29.77
C ILE A 3 -26.54 -42.10 -29.27
N GLU A 4 -26.32 -41.76 -28.11
CA GLU A 4 -26.17 -42.32 -26.75
C GLU A 4 -24.74 -42.77 -26.37
N LYS A 5 -24.41 -42.32 -25.19
CA LYS A 5 -24.02 -43.00 -23.94
C LYS A 5 -22.58 -43.47 -23.72
N GLY A 6 -22.17 -43.22 -22.49
CA GLY A 6 -21.36 -44.08 -21.64
C GLY A 6 -20.26 -43.38 -20.90
N THR A 7 -20.55 -42.83 -19.75
CA THR A 7 -20.26 -43.28 -18.35
C THR A 7 -19.03 -44.17 -18.16
N LYS A 8 -18.06 -43.75 -17.33
CA LYS A 8 -17.78 -44.38 -16.03
C LYS A 8 -16.49 -43.88 -15.41
N LYS A 9 -16.63 -43.35 -14.21
CA LYS A 9 -15.66 -43.38 -13.11
C LYS A 9 -15.50 -44.86 -12.62
N PRO A 10 -14.46 -45.28 -11.97
CA PRO A 10 -14.24 -45.19 -10.54
C PRO A 10 -12.74 -44.96 -10.18
N GLU A 11 -12.44 -44.28 -9.12
CA GLU A 11 -12.38 -44.61 -7.69
C GLU A 11 -11.38 -45.70 -7.26
N THR A 12 -10.72 -45.35 -6.13
CA THR A 12 -10.22 -46.18 -5.02
C THR A 12 -8.72 -46.50 -5.12
N GLU A 13 -7.97 -46.41 -4.12
CA GLU A 13 -7.90 -46.35 -2.66
C GLU A 13 -6.50 -46.68 -2.20
N GLN A 14 -6.10 -46.04 -1.10
CA GLN A 14 -5.45 -46.58 0.12
C GLN A 14 -4.00 -47.14 0.03
N GLU A 15 -3.24 -46.63 0.90
CA GLU A 15 -2.91 -46.90 2.32
C GLU A 15 -1.56 -47.64 2.47
N LYS A 16 -0.73 -47.22 3.34
CA LYS A 16 -0.27 -47.65 4.68
C LYS A 16 1.21 -47.31 4.88
N GLN A 17 1.48 -46.57 5.91
CA GLN A 17 2.05 -46.94 7.23
C GLN A 17 3.38 -47.72 7.18
N GLU A 18 4.33 -47.36 7.90
CA GLU A 18 4.80 -47.39 9.32
C GLU A 18 6.32 -47.53 9.28
N THR A 19 7.17 -47.19 10.12
CA THR A 19 7.41 -47.11 11.55
C THR A 19 8.84 -46.68 11.84
N GLU A 20 8.97 -45.95 12.90
CA GLU A 20 9.94 -45.98 14.03
C GLU A 20 11.42 -46.28 13.81
N LYS A 21 12.30 -45.46 14.41
CA LYS A 21 12.98 -45.76 15.67
C LYS A 21 13.86 -44.65 16.20
N GLN A 22 13.60 -44.32 17.43
CA GLN A 22 14.37 -43.77 18.53
C GLN A 22 15.89 -44.01 18.51
N GLY A 23 16.59 -43.02 19.05
CA GLY A 23 17.97 -43.14 19.56
C GLY A 23 18.32 -41.96 20.43
N ASP A 24 18.11 -42.16 21.71
CA ASP A 24 18.47 -41.37 22.89
C ASP A 24 20.00 -41.31 23.08
N THR A 25 20.57 -40.17 23.51
CA THR A 25 21.68 -40.13 24.47
C THR A 25 21.95 -38.70 25.01
N THR A 26 21.50 -38.46 26.22
CA THR A 26 22.10 -37.82 27.39
C THR A 26 23.18 -36.73 27.29
N THR A 27 22.85 -35.65 28.01
CA THR A 27 23.56 -34.53 28.69
C THR A 27 24.92 -34.89 29.36
N PRO A 28 25.79 -33.90 29.81
CA PRO A 28 25.43 -32.83 30.72
C PRO A 28 26.19 -31.47 30.62
N LEU A 29 25.53 -30.44 31.14
CA LEU A 29 25.98 -29.30 31.96
C LEU A 29 27.45 -28.84 31.98
N THR A 30 27.66 -27.55 31.67
CA THR A 30 28.49 -26.68 32.52
C THR A 30 27.95 -25.25 32.55
N ASN A 31 27.63 -24.79 33.74
CA ASN A 31 27.33 -23.42 34.13
C ASN A 31 28.58 -22.54 33.97
N THR A 32 28.43 -21.37 33.36
CA THR A 32 29.29 -20.24 33.66
C THR A 32 28.42 -18.98 33.79
N THR A 33 28.25 -18.59 35.03
CA THR A 33 27.64 -17.33 35.45
C THR A 33 28.55 -16.18 35.07
N THR A 34 28.12 -15.32 34.14
CA THR A 34 28.73 -13.99 33.95
C THR A 34 27.67 -12.97 34.26
N THR A 35 27.79 -12.36 35.42
CA THR A 35 27.05 -11.16 35.81
C THR A 35 27.44 -10.01 34.93
N ASN A 36 26.56 -9.58 34.03
CA ASN A 36 26.67 -8.29 33.38
C ASN A 36 25.61 -7.34 33.94
N THR A 37 26.13 -6.36 34.64
CA THR A 37 25.48 -5.15 35.15
C THR A 37 24.66 -4.50 34.03
N VAL A 38 23.36 -4.45 34.19
CA VAL A 38 22.46 -3.74 33.32
C VAL A 38 22.55 -2.26 33.66
N SER A 39 23.26 -1.51 32.83
CA SER A 39 23.15 -0.07 32.80
C SER A 39 21.82 0.27 32.14
N ASN A 40 20.93 0.82 32.94
CA ASN A 40 19.59 1.30 32.51
C ASN A 40 19.77 2.56 31.68
N THR A 41 19.99 2.40 30.35
CA THR A 41 19.90 3.53 29.42
C THR A 41 18.44 3.60 28.99
N SER A 42 17.74 4.56 29.53
CA SER A 42 16.43 5.00 29.10
C SER A 42 16.49 5.35 27.60
N VAL A 43 16.04 4.42 26.75
CA VAL A 43 15.77 4.71 25.35
C VAL A 43 14.47 5.48 25.33
N GLN A 44 14.58 6.82 25.25
CA GLN A 44 13.45 7.66 24.88
C GLN A 44 12.93 7.20 23.51
N ALA A 45 11.66 6.86 23.47
CA ALA A 45 10.96 6.66 22.21
C ALA A 45 11.13 7.93 21.35
N PRO A 46 11.34 7.80 20.03
CA PRO A 46 11.45 8.99 19.17
C PRO A 46 10.13 9.76 19.26
N GLU A 47 10.26 11.01 19.63
CA GLU A 47 9.17 12.00 19.65
C GLU A 47 8.53 12.01 18.26
N GLN A 48 7.28 11.61 18.16
CA GLN A 48 6.52 11.60 16.92
C GLN A 48 6.37 13.04 16.44
N GLN A 49 7.15 13.41 15.46
CA GLN A 49 6.96 14.67 14.76
C GLN A 49 5.68 14.58 13.93
N VAL A 50 4.65 15.22 14.40
CA VAL A 50 3.45 15.48 13.59
C VAL A 50 3.87 16.47 12.51
N ILE A 51 4.08 15.97 11.30
CA ILE A 51 4.35 16.84 10.15
C ILE A 51 3.02 17.44 9.73
N THR A 52 2.72 18.62 10.24
CA THR A 52 1.62 19.45 9.73
C THR A 52 2.12 20.23 8.51
N SER A 53 2.66 19.53 7.51
CA SER A 53 3.01 20.19 6.26
C SER A 53 1.75 20.40 5.44
N THR A 54 1.38 21.66 5.30
CA THR A 54 0.27 22.10 4.45
C THR A 54 0.72 22.46 3.04
N ASN A 55 2.04 22.28 2.75
CA ASN A 55 2.57 22.64 1.44
C ASN A 55 2.48 21.43 0.47
N PRO A 56 1.73 21.57 -0.65
CA PRO A 56 1.67 20.52 -1.67
C PRO A 56 3.03 20.10 -2.23
N GLU A 57 4.02 20.98 -2.19
CA GLU A 57 5.38 20.70 -2.67
C GLU A 57 6.13 19.73 -1.76
N ASP A 58 5.89 19.76 -0.45
CA ASP A 58 6.48 18.82 0.50
C ASP A 58 5.94 17.40 0.32
N LEU A 59 4.71 17.25 -0.20
CA LEU A 59 4.13 15.94 -0.50
C LEU A 59 4.78 15.27 -1.72
N SER A 60 5.44 16.05 -2.58
CA SER A 60 6.02 15.56 -3.84
C SER A 60 7.54 15.37 -3.80
N THR A 61 8.24 15.99 -2.82
CA THR A 61 9.70 16.13 -2.87
C THR A 61 10.46 15.11 -2.02
N ALA A 62 9.78 14.28 -1.24
CA ALA A 62 10.45 13.13 -0.63
C ALA A 62 10.84 12.19 -1.77
N GLY A 63 12.07 12.29 -2.25
CA GLY A 63 12.68 11.43 -3.28
C GLY A 63 12.69 9.96 -2.85
N ARG A 64 11.52 9.38 -2.74
CA ARG A 64 11.31 7.98 -2.42
C ARG A 64 11.41 7.21 -3.71
N ALA A 65 12.43 6.37 -3.79
CA ALA A 65 12.34 5.21 -4.64
C ALA A 65 11.04 4.50 -4.24
N TYR A 66 10.05 4.55 -5.12
CA TYR A 66 8.78 3.92 -4.86
C TYR A 66 8.95 2.40 -4.79
N VAL A 67 8.93 1.87 -3.61
CA VAL A 67 8.85 0.44 -3.38
C VAL A 67 7.43 0.13 -2.93
N TRP A 68 6.50 0.08 -3.89
CA TRP A 68 5.11 -0.29 -3.64
C TRP A 68 4.93 -1.72 -3.10
N SER A 69 6.03 -2.47 -2.94
CA SER A 69 6.09 -3.78 -2.28
C SER A 69 6.44 -3.70 -0.79
N VAL A 70 6.72 -2.53 -0.24
CA VAL A 70 6.91 -2.39 1.20
C VAL A 70 5.54 -2.27 1.85
N PRO A 71 5.18 -3.20 2.72
CA PRO A 71 3.99 -3.04 3.54
C PRO A 71 4.25 -1.93 4.55
N ALA A 72 4.14 -0.71 4.12
CA ALA A 72 3.97 0.39 5.04
C ALA A 72 2.51 0.33 5.49
N GLY A 73 2.22 -0.57 6.41
CA GLY A 73 0.91 -0.60 7.05
C GLY A 73 0.60 0.78 7.58
N ILE A 74 -0.61 1.26 7.32
CA ILE A 74 -1.11 2.44 7.99
C ILE A 74 -1.77 2.04 9.30
N GLN A 75 -1.69 2.91 10.29
CA GLN A 75 -2.56 2.90 11.47
C GLN A 75 -3.62 3.98 11.27
N ASP A 76 -4.88 3.60 11.34
CA ASP A 76 -6.03 4.50 11.16
C ASP A 76 -6.73 4.71 12.50
N ASP A 77 -6.55 5.88 13.08
CA ASP A 77 -7.33 6.37 14.21
C ASP A 77 -8.62 7.02 13.67
N THR A 78 -9.64 6.21 13.51
CA THR A 78 -10.95 6.64 12.98
C THR A 78 -11.67 7.64 13.88
N VAL A 79 -11.36 7.68 15.17
CA VAL A 79 -11.95 8.61 16.15
C VAL A 79 -11.43 10.02 15.94
N ASN A 80 -10.10 10.15 15.85
CA ASN A 80 -9.44 11.44 15.64
C ASN A 80 -9.27 11.77 14.17
N LYS A 81 -9.60 10.84 13.26
CA LYS A 81 -9.40 10.94 11.82
C LYS A 81 -7.95 11.24 11.45
N ILE A 82 -7.05 10.42 11.98
CA ILE A 82 -5.62 10.50 11.75
C ILE A 82 -5.13 9.16 11.20
N ILE A 83 -4.43 9.19 10.08
CA ILE A 83 -3.64 8.04 9.61
C ILE A 83 -2.18 8.28 9.95
N THR A 84 -1.52 7.21 10.42
CA THR A 84 -0.07 7.18 10.58
C THR A 84 0.51 6.18 9.60
N ALA A 85 1.35 6.66 8.70
CA ALA A 85 2.03 5.87 7.70
C ALA A 85 3.16 5.03 8.30
N GLY A 86 3.62 4.00 7.60
CA GLY A 86 4.69 3.12 8.07
C GLY A 86 6.04 3.81 8.28
N ASP A 87 6.24 5.00 7.74
CA ASP A 87 7.41 5.85 7.98
C ASP A 87 7.25 6.77 9.20
N GLY A 88 6.14 6.68 9.92
CA GLY A 88 5.82 7.49 11.07
C GLY A 88 5.15 8.83 10.76
N SER A 89 5.01 9.21 9.49
CA SER A 89 4.27 10.43 9.10
C SER A 89 2.79 10.29 9.44
N SER A 90 2.19 11.35 9.98
CA SER A 90 0.76 11.36 10.35
C SER A 90 0.02 12.43 9.59
N TYR A 91 -1.21 12.10 9.15
CA TYR A 91 -2.05 12.98 8.35
C TYR A 91 -3.47 12.99 8.93
N GLN A 92 -4.02 14.18 9.12
CA GLN A 92 -5.44 14.32 9.40
C GLN A 92 -6.24 14.19 8.11
N TYR A 93 -7.38 13.53 8.17
CA TYR A 93 -8.26 13.38 7.02
C TYR A 93 -9.70 13.81 7.33
N THR A 94 -10.45 14.15 6.31
CA THR A 94 -11.87 14.51 6.40
C THR A 94 -12.78 13.34 6.08
N SER A 95 -12.41 12.55 5.08
CA SER A 95 -13.19 11.41 4.61
C SER A 95 -12.31 10.33 3.99
N VAL A 96 -12.87 9.13 3.87
CA VAL A 96 -12.25 7.97 3.22
C VAL A 96 -13.19 7.46 2.14
N ILE A 97 -12.65 7.12 0.99
CA ILE A 97 -13.40 6.61 -0.17
C ILE A 97 -12.75 5.31 -0.64
N ASP A 98 -13.55 4.27 -0.80
CA ASP A 98 -13.13 3.06 -1.48
C ASP A 98 -13.18 3.27 -3.00
N VAL A 99 -12.08 2.95 -3.67
CA VAL A 99 -11.92 3.23 -5.10
C VAL A 99 -11.31 2.05 -5.84
N LYS A 100 -11.46 2.06 -7.16
CA LYS A 100 -10.64 1.29 -8.07
C LYS A 100 -9.48 2.16 -8.54
N ALA A 101 -8.25 1.76 -8.23
CA ALA A 101 -7.04 2.42 -8.66
C ALA A 101 -6.45 1.73 -9.89
N THR A 102 -6.09 2.53 -10.88
CA THR A 102 -5.29 2.14 -12.05
C THR A 102 -3.99 2.95 -12.05
N ALA A 103 -3.11 2.69 -12.99
CA ALA A 103 -1.85 3.39 -13.11
C ALA A 103 -1.58 3.81 -14.55
N TYR A 104 -0.95 4.96 -14.72
CA TYR A 104 -0.56 5.48 -16.01
C TYR A 104 0.86 6.06 -16.00
N ASN A 105 1.46 6.07 -17.16
CA ASN A 105 2.73 6.73 -17.45
C ASN A 105 2.62 7.41 -18.81
N ARG A 106 3.09 8.62 -18.90
CA ARG A 106 3.16 9.38 -20.17
C ARG A 106 4.45 10.17 -20.31
N VAL A 107 5.51 9.77 -19.60
CA VAL A 107 6.81 10.46 -19.65
C VAL A 107 7.38 10.45 -21.07
N GLU A 108 7.16 9.38 -21.81
CA GLU A 108 7.65 9.22 -23.18
C GLU A 108 6.89 10.09 -24.20
N GLU A 109 5.70 10.56 -23.87
CA GLU A 109 4.86 11.40 -24.73
C GLU A 109 5.11 12.90 -24.53
N GLY A 110 6.17 13.27 -23.83
CA GLY A 110 6.62 14.66 -23.73
C GLY A 110 6.14 15.42 -22.49
N GLY A 111 5.82 14.71 -21.43
CA GLY A 111 5.38 15.30 -20.17
C GLY A 111 4.02 15.97 -20.34
N LEU A 112 3.10 15.66 -19.45
CA LEU A 112 1.75 16.11 -19.63
C LEU A 112 1.41 17.23 -18.68
N THR A 113 0.77 18.21 -19.23
CA THR A 113 0.03 19.19 -18.45
C THR A 113 -1.21 18.51 -17.89
N THR A 114 -1.36 18.52 -16.58
CA THR A 114 -2.54 18.00 -15.88
C THR A 114 -3.75 18.91 -16.09
N ALA A 115 -4.92 18.47 -15.66
CA ALA A 115 -6.14 19.28 -15.71
C ALA A 115 -6.03 20.59 -14.91
N THR A 116 -5.14 20.66 -13.91
CA THR A 116 -4.87 21.87 -13.12
C THR A 116 -3.76 22.74 -13.71
N GLY A 117 -3.16 22.34 -14.84
CA GLY A 117 -2.09 23.09 -15.50
C GLY A 117 -0.68 22.82 -14.97
N THR A 118 -0.51 21.86 -14.04
CA THR A 118 0.78 21.41 -13.55
C THR A 118 1.39 20.33 -14.45
N THR A 119 2.68 20.05 -14.32
CA THR A 119 3.31 18.92 -15.00
C THR A 119 3.15 17.65 -14.16
N THR A 120 2.82 16.53 -14.81
CA THR A 120 2.72 15.24 -14.13
C THR A 120 4.03 14.87 -13.44
N LYS A 121 3.90 14.41 -12.21
CA LYS A 121 5.00 13.95 -11.35
C LYS A 121 4.49 12.83 -10.44
N TYR A 122 5.40 12.13 -9.77
CA TYR A 122 4.98 11.20 -8.73
C TYR A 122 4.10 11.93 -7.69
N GLY A 123 2.96 11.34 -7.34
CA GLY A 123 1.95 11.99 -6.49
C GLY A 123 0.82 12.68 -7.28
N THR A 124 0.93 12.84 -8.60
CA THR A 124 -0.20 13.28 -9.44
C THR A 124 -1.23 12.17 -9.54
N ILE A 125 -2.48 12.50 -9.26
CA ILE A 125 -3.59 11.55 -9.27
C ILE A 125 -4.72 12.11 -10.15
N ALA A 126 -5.12 11.32 -11.15
CA ALA A 126 -6.32 11.64 -11.93
C ALA A 126 -7.56 11.10 -11.20
N VAL A 127 -8.60 11.93 -11.15
CA VAL A 127 -9.83 11.67 -10.41
C VAL A 127 -11.07 12.06 -11.22
N ASP A 128 -12.23 11.65 -10.75
CA ASP A 128 -13.50 12.27 -11.14
C ASP A 128 -13.77 13.48 -10.25
N PRO A 129 -13.76 14.71 -10.78
CA PRO A 129 -13.96 15.92 -9.97
C PRO A 129 -15.33 16.00 -9.29
N SER A 130 -16.30 15.21 -9.74
CA SER A 130 -17.62 15.13 -9.08
C SER A 130 -17.60 14.31 -7.80
N VAL A 131 -16.53 13.50 -7.58
CA VAL A 131 -16.33 12.65 -6.40
C VAL A 131 -15.21 13.20 -5.52
N ILE A 132 -14.08 13.52 -6.13
CA ILE A 132 -12.91 14.09 -5.46
C ILE A 132 -12.58 15.42 -6.14
N PRO A 133 -12.78 16.57 -5.49
CA PRO A 133 -12.47 17.87 -6.09
C PRO A 133 -10.99 17.99 -6.49
N LEU A 134 -10.73 18.64 -7.62
CA LEU A 134 -9.34 18.97 -7.99
C LEU A 134 -8.71 19.88 -6.93
N GLY A 135 -7.43 19.67 -6.67
CA GLY A 135 -6.68 20.32 -5.61
C GLY A 135 -6.74 19.61 -4.26
N SER A 136 -7.57 18.55 -4.12
CA SER A 136 -7.63 17.78 -2.87
C SER A 136 -6.30 17.07 -2.61
N LYS A 137 -5.79 17.17 -1.38
CA LYS A 137 -4.66 16.37 -0.90
C LYS A 137 -5.16 14.98 -0.54
N LEU A 138 -4.47 13.97 -0.99
CA LEU A 138 -4.89 12.58 -0.87
C LEU A 138 -3.79 11.74 -0.23
N TYR A 139 -4.18 10.67 0.44
CA TYR A 139 -3.28 9.57 0.78
C TYR A 139 -3.90 8.27 0.30
N VAL A 140 -3.16 7.52 -0.51
CA VAL A 140 -3.68 6.32 -1.19
C VAL A 140 -2.96 5.07 -0.71
N VAL A 141 -3.75 4.08 -0.29
CA VAL A 141 -3.27 2.78 0.18
C VAL A 141 -4.09 1.64 -0.39
N SER A 142 -3.61 0.42 -0.22
CA SER A 142 -4.39 -0.79 -0.50
C SER A 142 -5.70 -0.80 0.28
N ASP A 143 -6.68 -1.53 -0.24
CA ASP A 143 -7.88 -1.87 0.51
C ASP A 143 -7.51 -2.57 1.81
N GLY A 144 -7.73 -2.32 2.90
CA GLY A 144 -7.18 -2.86 4.16
C GLY A 144 -5.88 -2.21 4.64
N GLY A 145 -5.26 -1.33 3.86
CA GLY A 145 -4.18 -0.44 4.30
C GLY A 145 -2.83 -1.09 4.59
N GLN A 146 -2.67 -2.40 4.32
CA GLN A 146 -1.51 -3.17 4.79
C GLN A 146 -0.62 -3.74 3.67
N SER A 147 -1.13 -3.88 2.45
CA SER A 147 -0.43 -4.60 1.39
C SER A 147 0.49 -3.73 0.55
N TRP A 148 0.11 -2.49 0.33
CA TRP A 148 0.87 -1.49 -0.43
C TRP A 148 0.37 -0.08 -0.10
N SER A 149 1.23 0.90 -0.33
CA SER A 149 0.89 2.31 -0.22
C SER A 149 1.47 3.07 -1.41
N TYR A 150 0.66 3.87 -2.07
CA TYR A 150 1.13 4.89 -2.99
C TYR A 150 1.60 6.13 -2.22
N GLY A 151 0.98 6.36 -1.06
CA GLY A 151 1.31 7.47 -0.19
C GLY A 151 0.57 8.76 -0.55
N PRO A 152 1.17 9.91 -0.17
CA PRO A 152 0.55 11.20 -0.41
C PRO A 152 0.56 11.59 -1.87
N GLY A 153 -0.49 12.32 -2.29
CA GLY A 153 -0.64 12.83 -3.64
C GLY A 153 -1.65 13.96 -3.72
N LEU A 154 -1.81 14.49 -4.92
CA LEU A 154 -2.70 15.60 -5.21
C LEU A 154 -3.64 15.25 -6.37
N ALA A 155 -4.92 15.53 -6.21
CA ALA A 155 -5.91 15.42 -7.26
C ALA A 155 -5.69 16.56 -8.29
N GLU A 156 -4.86 16.34 -9.28
CA GLU A 156 -4.45 17.36 -10.24
C GLU A 156 -4.95 17.09 -11.67
N ASP A 157 -5.34 15.85 -11.93
CA ASP A 157 -5.63 15.44 -13.30
C ASP A 157 -7.01 14.79 -13.42
N THR A 158 -7.45 14.62 -14.65
CA THR A 158 -8.70 13.98 -15.01
C THR A 158 -8.49 13.08 -16.23
N GLY A 159 -9.35 12.07 -16.36
CA GLY A 159 -9.33 11.20 -17.53
C GLY A 159 -10.74 10.88 -18.01
N GLY A 160 -10.92 10.71 -19.33
CA GLY A 160 -12.22 10.36 -19.90
C GLY A 160 -12.82 9.08 -19.35
N LEU A 161 -11.96 8.13 -18.94
CA LEU A 161 -12.32 6.84 -18.35
C LEU A 161 -12.27 6.84 -16.81
N ILE A 162 -11.86 7.94 -16.20
CA ILE A 162 -11.78 8.08 -14.74
C ILE A 162 -13.07 8.71 -14.26
N LYS A 163 -14.03 7.87 -13.89
CA LYS A 163 -15.39 8.25 -13.50
C LYS A 163 -15.82 7.54 -12.22
N GLY A 164 -16.60 8.26 -11.40
CA GLY A 164 -17.05 7.75 -10.10
C GLY A 164 -15.90 7.45 -9.16
N ASN A 165 -16.00 6.36 -8.41
CA ASN A 165 -14.98 5.91 -7.46
C ASN A 165 -13.81 5.22 -8.19
N LYS A 166 -13.21 5.90 -9.16
CA LYS A 166 -12.02 5.44 -9.88
C LYS A 166 -10.97 6.52 -9.84
N ILE A 167 -9.72 6.12 -9.64
CA ILE A 167 -8.54 6.99 -9.71
C ILE A 167 -7.49 6.39 -10.62
N ASP A 168 -6.59 7.24 -11.12
CA ASP A 168 -5.44 6.81 -11.92
C ASP A 168 -4.17 7.43 -11.37
N LEU A 169 -3.24 6.58 -10.98
CA LEU A 169 -2.01 6.97 -10.28
C LEU A 169 -0.88 7.15 -11.29
N PHE A 170 -0.19 8.27 -11.24
CA PHE A 170 0.97 8.49 -12.10
C PHE A 170 2.19 7.73 -11.60
N PHE A 171 2.85 7.02 -12.49
CA PHE A 171 4.13 6.35 -12.27
C PHE A 171 5.21 6.90 -13.21
N MET A 172 6.47 6.84 -12.78
CA MET A 172 7.57 7.39 -13.56
C MET A 172 7.93 6.53 -14.77
N THR A 173 7.62 5.25 -14.74
CA THR A 173 7.90 4.31 -15.83
C THR A 173 6.65 3.53 -16.24
N GLY A 174 6.59 3.15 -17.52
CA GLY A 174 5.51 2.29 -18.03
C GLY A 174 5.54 0.89 -17.44
N GLU A 175 6.71 0.42 -17.02
CA GLU A 175 6.88 -0.87 -16.35
C GLU A 175 6.22 -0.86 -14.97
N GLU A 176 6.47 0.16 -14.16
CA GLU A 176 5.83 0.33 -12.85
C GLU A 176 4.30 0.41 -12.98
N ALA A 177 3.81 1.20 -13.94
CA ALA A 177 2.37 1.32 -14.19
C ALA A 177 1.75 -0.02 -14.61
N THR A 178 2.44 -0.78 -15.46
CA THR A 178 2.00 -2.12 -15.89
C THR A 178 1.98 -3.11 -14.74
N GLN A 179 3.01 -3.11 -13.90
CA GLN A 179 3.07 -3.97 -12.71
C GLN A 179 2.02 -3.60 -11.67
N PHE A 180 1.72 -2.32 -11.53
CA PHE A 180 0.65 -1.90 -10.64
C PHE A 180 -0.70 -2.43 -11.12
N GLY A 181 -1.01 -2.30 -12.40
CA GLY A 181 -2.25 -2.79 -13.00
C GLY A 181 -3.50 -2.15 -12.41
N VAL A 182 -4.47 -2.98 -12.00
CA VAL A 182 -5.75 -2.53 -11.43
C VAL A 182 -5.94 -3.11 -10.05
N ARG A 183 -6.20 -2.25 -9.05
CA ARG A 183 -6.29 -2.65 -7.64
C ARG A 183 -7.44 -1.96 -6.91
N SER A 184 -7.94 -2.60 -5.86
CA SER A 184 -8.80 -1.93 -4.87
C SER A 184 -7.93 -1.11 -3.92
N ALA A 185 -8.39 0.09 -3.63
CA ALA A 185 -7.68 1.06 -2.80
C ALA A 185 -8.62 1.84 -1.89
N LYS A 186 -8.06 2.39 -0.82
CA LYS A 186 -8.66 3.46 -0.01
C LYS A 186 -7.96 4.76 -0.29
N VAL A 187 -8.75 5.81 -0.46
CA VAL A 187 -8.29 7.19 -0.59
C VAL A 187 -8.75 7.95 0.64
N TYR A 188 -7.80 8.44 1.40
CA TYR A 188 -8.03 9.38 2.48
C TYR A 188 -7.94 10.79 1.91
N ILE A 189 -9.02 11.56 2.03
CA ILE A 189 -9.01 12.99 1.66
C ILE A 189 -8.47 13.74 2.87
N LEU A 190 -7.28 14.31 2.71
CA LEU A 190 -6.57 14.96 3.79
C LEU A 190 -7.17 16.32 4.12
N LYS A 191 -7.01 16.71 5.37
CA LYS A 191 -7.39 18.06 5.82
C LYS A 191 -6.34 19.07 5.35
N ASP A 192 -6.79 20.23 4.92
CA ASP A 192 -5.93 21.38 4.61
C ASP A 192 -5.19 21.92 5.82
#